data_74d807428b94e82dfbbd7a9e3595dbc5
#
_entry.id   74d807428b94e82dfbbd7a9e3595dbc5
#
_cell.length_a   1.000
_cell.length_b   1.000
_cell.length_c   1.000
_cell.angle_alpha   90.00
_cell.angle_beta   90.00
_cell.angle_gamma   90.00
#
_symmetry.space_group_name_H-M   'P 1'
#
loop_
_entity.id
_entity.type
_entity.pdbx_description
1 polymer ?
#
loop_
_entity_poly.entity_id
_entity_poly.type
_entity_poly.pdbx_seq_one_letter_code
_entity_poly.pdbx_strand_id
1 'polypeptide(L)'
;MFSGVFKKMISIHDDPVRYILNFEDDLLFLNQSIGKNFKIQKTGYCCLSCNDNIEIFANGFCKKCFFESPMSGDWVMKPELSKAHLDLEDRDLEYERKIQLQDHIVYLSKTSGIKVGVTRSNNKTTCLLYTSPSPRDT
;
A
#
# COMPACT_ATOMS: atom_id res chain seq x y z
N MET A 1 20.97 -1.19 15.02
CA MET A 1 20.47 -2.11 13.95
C MET A 1 18.98 -2.22 14.16
N PHE A 2 18.17 -1.98 13.12
CA PHE A 2 16.72 -2.16 13.18
C PHE A 2 16.38 -3.51 12.56
N SER A 3 15.48 -4.26 13.17
CA SER A 3 15.00 -5.54 12.64
C SER A 3 13.52 -5.65 12.94
N GLY A 4 12.78 -6.36 12.10
CA GLY A 4 11.35 -6.57 12.28
C GLY A 4 10.61 -6.74 10.95
N VAL A 5 9.30 -6.82 11.01
CA VAL A 5 8.46 -6.90 9.84
C VAL A 5 8.29 -5.52 9.24
N PHE A 6 8.73 -5.36 8.00
CA PHE A 6 8.59 -4.10 7.28
C PHE A 6 7.13 -3.86 6.92
N LYS A 7 6.56 -2.81 7.47
CA LYS A 7 5.19 -2.37 7.19
C LYS A 7 5.18 -1.21 6.19
N LYS A 8 4.00 -0.74 5.83
CA LYS A 8 3.85 0.44 4.96
C LYS A 8 4.57 1.64 5.54
N MET A 9 5.36 2.33 4.72
CA MET A 9 6.01 3.59 5.09
C MET A 9 4.98 4.63 5.52
N ILE A 10 5.27 5.34 6.59
CA ILE A 10 4.45 6.45 7.08
C ILE A 10 5.02 7.75 6.51
N SER A 11 4.14 8.57 5.93
CA SER A 11 4.46 9.92 5.48
C SER A 11 3.66 10.93 6.27
N ILE A 12 4.33 11.92 6.84
CA ILE A 12 3.69 12.98 7.61
C ILE A 12 3.89 14.28 6.84
N HIS A 13 2.77 14.98 6.59
CA HIS A 13 2.80 16.29 5.96
C HIS A 13 3.37 17.30 6.95
N ASP A 14 4.57 17.76 6.66
CA ASP A 14 5.33 18.76 7.43
C ASP A 14 6.28 19.49 6.45
N ASP A 15 7.00 20.49 6.89
CA ASP A 15 8.00 21.17 6.09
C ASP A 15 9.38 21.04 6.76
N PRO A 16 10.27 20.17 6.23
CA PRO A 16 10.08 19.24 5.11
C PRO A 16 9.19 18.02 5.47
N VAL A 17 8.63 17.38 4.45
CA VAL A 17 7.85 16.14 4.63
C VAL A 17 8.67 15.10 5.38
N ARG A 18 8.07 14.48 6.39
CA ARG A 18 8.72 13.43 7.18
C ARG A 18 8.36 12.05 6.67
N TYR A 19 9.37 11.22 6.47
CA TYR A 19 9.25 9.84 6.05
C TYR A 19 9.75 8.90 7.14
N ILE A 20 8.95 7.91 7.49
CA ILE A 20 9.24 6.96 8.56
C ILE A 20 9.10 5.54 8.01
N LEU A 21 10.15 4.74 8.11
CA LEU A 21 10.05 3.30 7.92
C LEU A 21 9.52 2.66 9.20
N ASN A 22 8.44 1.89 9.05
CA ASN A 22 7.79 1.20 10.13
C ASN A 22 8.18 -0.28 10.14
N PHE A 23 8.80 -0.74 11.22
CA PHE A 23 9.23 -2.12 11.45
C PHE A 23 8.45 -2.73 12.62
N GLU A 24 7.15 -2.56 12.66
CA GLU A 24 6.28 -3.09 13.71
C GLU A 24 6.64 -2.59 15.12
N ASP A 25 7.80 -2.94 15.66
CA ASP A 25 8.28 -2.54 17.00
C ASP A 25 9.20 -1.32 16.96
N ASP A 26 9.79 -1.00 15.81
CA ASP A 26 10.75 0.08 15.65
C ASP A 26 10.35 1.05 14.53
N LEU A 27 10.70 2.32 14.70
CA LEU A 27 10.50 3.38 13.72
C LEU A 27 11.83 4.00 13.31
N LEU A 28 12.11 4.02 12.02
CA LEU A 28 13.30 4.69 11.48
C LEU A 28 12.91 5.96 10.72
N PHE A 29 13.35 7.11 11.20
CA PHE A 29 13.15 8.41 10.56
C PHE A 29 14.11 8.58 9.37
N LEU A 30 13.59 8.44 8.15
CA LEU A 30 14.40 8.46 6.93
C LEU A 30 15.06 9.80 6.65
N ASN A 31 14.43 10.91 7.03
CA ASN A 31 15.02 12.24 6.82
C ASN A 31 16.39 12.39 7.49
N GLN A 32 16.62 11.72 8.63
CA GLN A 32 17.90 11.72 9.33
C GLN A 32 18.96 10.84 8.66
N SER A 33 18.57 10.09 7.67
CA SER A 33 19.40 9.11 6.97
C SER A 33 19.90 9.61 5.62
N ILE A 34 19.50 10.81 5.23
CA ILE A 34 19.95 11.45 3.98
C ILE A 34 21.49 11.59 4.03
N GLY A 35 22.15 11.13 2.98
CA GLY A 35 23.62 11.13 2.88
C GLY A 35 24.32 10.02 3.67
N LYS A 36 23.57 9.10 4.32
CA LYS A 36 24.14 7.95 5.02
C LYS A 36 24.00 6.67 4.21
N ASN A 37 24.91 5.73 4.42
CA ASN A 37 24.86 4.42 3.78
C ASN A 37 23.86 3.51 4.50
N PHE A 38 23.06 2.79 3.73
CA PHE A 38 22.14 1.76 4.20
C PHE A 38 22.62 0.37 3.82
N LYS A 39 22.50 -0.56 4.75
CA LYS A 39 22.59 -1.98 4.45
C LYS A 39 21.31 -2.66 4.88
N ILE A 40 20.59 -3.23 3.92
CA ILE A 40 19.34 -3.95 4.17
C ILE A 40 19.59 -5.42 3.87
N GLN A 41 19.19 -6.29 4.79
CA GLN A 41 19.28 -7.73 4.64
C GLN A 41 17.91 -8.34 4.89
N LYS A 42 17.41 -9.13 3.93
CA LYS A 42 16.20 -9.92 4.11
C LYS A 42 16.53 -11.14 4.97
N THR A 43 15.80 -11.33 6.05
CA THR A 43 15.97 -12.45 7.00
C THR A 43 14.81 -13.43 6.97
N GLY A 44 13.67 -13.07 6.38
CA GLY A 44 12.49 -13.92 6.31
C GLY A 44 11.37 -13.32 5.49
N TYR A 45 10.19 -13.84 5.68
CA TYR A 45 8.96 -13.42 5.02
C TYR A 45 7.88 -13.12 6.08
N CYS A 46 6.88 -12.36 5.70
CA CYS A 46 5.67 -12.17 6.49
C CYS A 46 4.49 -12.03 5.53
N CYS A 47 3.56 -12.95 5.57
CA CYS A 47 2.35 -12.87 4.77
C CYS A 47 1.44 -11.76 5.29
N LEU A 48 0.93 -10.90 4.41
CA LEU A 48 0.07 -9.77 4.79
C LEU A 48 -1.28 -10.19 5.39
N SER A 49 -1.71 -11.42 5.21
CA SER A 49 -2.98 -11.93 5.72
C SER A 49 -2.82 -12.79 6.98
N CYS A 50 -2.00 -13.84 6.95
CA CYS A 50 -1.84 -14.73 8.09
C CYS A 50 -0.68 -14.35 9.03
N ASN A 51 0.17 -13.41 8.63
CA ASN A 51 1.38 -12.99 9.34
C ASN A 51 2.45 -14.10 9.54
N ASP A 52 2.29 -15.26 8.94
CA ASP A 52 3.23 -16.35 9.04
C ASP A 52 4.52 -16.08 8.25
N ASN A 53 5.63 -16.63 8.76
CA ASN A 53 6.92 -16.60 8.06
C ASN A 53 6.97 -17.69 6.98
N ILE A 54 6.19 -17.49 5.94
CA ILE A 54 6.05 -18.42 4.81
C ILE A 54 6.41 -17.66 3.53
N GLU A 55 7.01 -18.37 2.58
CA GLU A 55 7.37 -17.80 1.28
C GLU A 55 6.18 -17.07 0.62
N ILE A 56 6.45 -15.85 0.16
CA ILE A 56 5.45 -15.02 -0.50
C ILE A 56 5.29 -15.48 -1.95
N PHE A 57 4.06 -15.80 -2.31
CA PHE A 57 3.69 -16.19 -3.67
C PHE A 57 3.52 -14.97 -4.58
N ALA A 58 2.65 -14.03 -4.19
CA ALA A 58 2.40 -12.80 -4.95
C ALA A 58 1.80 -11.70 -4.05
N ASN A 59 2.04 -10.44 -4.40
CA ASN A 59 1.44 -9.24 -3.78
C ASN A 59 1.55 -9.17 -2.25
N GLY A 60 2.55 -9.80 -1.66
CA GLY A 60 2.74 -9.85 -0.20
C GLY A 60 1.97 -10.99 0.49
N PHE A 61 1.36 -11.90 -0.24
CA PHE A 61 0.60 -13.04 0.30
C PHE A 61 1.29 -14.37 0.03
N CYS A 62 1.22 -15.30 0.99
CA CYS A 62 1.57 -16.70 0.75
C CYS A 62 0.54 -17.34 -0.21
N LYS A 63 0.88 -18.49 -0.80
CA LYS A 63 0.04 -19.13 -1.81
C LYS A 63 -1.39 -19.35 -1.35
N LYS A 64 -1.60 -19.84 -0.13
CA LYS A 64 -2.94 -20.05 0.43
C LYS A 64 -3.72 -18.73 0.52
N CYS A 65 -3.16 -17.72 1.18
CA CYS A 65 -3.83 -16.44 1.37
C CYS A 65 -4.05 -15.68 0.06
N PHE A 66 -3.19 -15.87 -0.94
CA PHE A 66 -3.37 -15.26 -2.25
C PHE A 66 -4.68 -15.72 -2.91
N PHE A 67 -5.07 -16.96 -2.75
CA PHE A 67 -6.30 -17.49 -3.34
C PHE A 67 -7.53 -17.38 -2.44
N GLU A 68 -7.37 -17.34 -1.12
CA GLU A 68 -8.47 -17.40 -0.17
C GLU A 68 -8.80 -16.06 0.51
N SER A 69 -7.80 -15.20 0.72
CA SER A 69 -8.01 -13.95 1.46
C SER A 69 -8.78 -12.91 0.64
N PRO A 70 -9.77 -12.21 1.22
CA PRO A 70 -10.42 -11.08 0.56
C PRO A 70 -9.47 -9.92 0.29
N MET A 71 -8.37 -9.80 1.04
CA MET A 71 -7.34 -8.77 0.84
C MET A 71 -6.57 -8.92 -0.48
N SER A 72 -6.58 -10.09 -1.09
CA SER A 72 -5.89 -10.42 -2.35
C SER A 72 -6.84 -10.62 -3.53
N GLY A 73 -8.10 -10.23 -3.41
CA GLY A 73 -9.07 -10.27 -4.51
C GLY A 73 -8.63 -9.43 -5.71
N ASP A 74 -8.97 -9.86 -6.92
CA ASP A 74 -8.59 -9.16 -8.17
C ASP A 74 -9.06 -7.71 -8.19
N TRP A 75 -10.21 -7.43 -7.58
CA TRP A 75 -10.77 -6.08 -7.46
C TRP A 75 -9.92 -5.13 -6.59
N VAL A 76 -8.98 -5.64 -5.79
CA VAL A 76 -8.07 -4.79 -5.00
C VAL A 76 -7.12 -4.04 -5.93
N MET A 77 -6.63 -4.71 -6.97
CA MET A 77 -5.75 -4.14 -7.99
C MET A 77 -6.51 -3.53 -9.17
N LYS A 78 -7.71 -4.04 -9.44
CA LYS A 78 -8.59 -3.62 -10.53
C LYS A 78 -9.97 -3.30 -9.97
N PRO A 79 -10.17 -2.09 -9.42
CA PRO A 79 -11.42 -1.70 -8.76
C PRO A 79 -12.66 -1.85 -9.65
N GLU A 80 -12.51 -1.79 -10.97
CA GLU A 80 -13.59 -1.99 -11.94
C GLU A 80 -14.18 -3.41 -11.93
N LEU A 81 -13.47 -4.38 -11.36
CA LEU A 81 -13.97 -5.74 -11.20
C LEU A 81 -14.89 -5.91 -9.98
N SER A 82 -14.90 -4.94 -9.07
CA SER A 82 -15.76 -4.99 -7.89
C SER A 82 -17.24 -4.91 -8.27
N LYS A 83 -18.02 -5.82 -7.71
CA LYS A 83 -19.47 -5.87 -7.82
C LYS A 83 -20.18 -5.63 -6.50
N ALA A 84 -19.46 -5.10 -5.50
CA ALA A 84 -20.01 -4.85 -4.17
C ALA A 84 -21.24 -3.93 -4.19
N HIS A 85 -21.32 -3.00 -5.14
CA HIS A 85 -22.46 -2.11 -5.34
C HIS A 85 -23.73 -2.84 -5.88
N LEU A 86 -23.56 -4.05 -6.40
CA LEU A 86 -24.64 -4.93 -6.88
C LEU A 86 -24.95 -6.03 -5.89
N ASP A 87 -24.36 -6.01 -4.68
CA ASP A 87 -24.50 -7.04 -3.65
C ASP A 87 -24.02 -8.44 -4.07
N LEU A 88 -23.10 -8.49 -5.03
CA LEU A 88 -22.51 -9.73 -5.49
C LEU A 88 -21.18 -9.96 -4.77
N GLU A 89 -21.10 -11.08 -4.07
CA GLU A 89 -19.93 -11.49 -3.31
C GLU A 89 -18.86 -12.12 -4.22
N ASP A 90 -17.60 -11.72 -4.05
CA ASP A 90 -16.43 -12.43 -4.58
C ASP A 90 -15.87 -13.39 -3.52
N ARG A 91 -15.31 -12.86 -2.43
CA ARG A 91 -14.76 -13.64 -1.31
C ARG A 91 -15.35 -13.24 0.03
N ASP A 92 -15.60 -11.96 0.23
CA ASP A 92 -16.16 -11.36 1.44
C ASP A 92 -16.82 -10.03 1.06
N LEU A 93 -18.15 -10.05 0.94
CA LEU A 93 -18.93 -8.89 0.51
C LEU A 93 -18.84 -7.71 1.48
N GLU A 94 -18.82 -7.98 2.79
CA GLU A 94 -18.73 -6.93 3.81
C GLU A 94 -17.38 -6.21 3.73
N TYR A 95 -16.30 -6.97 3.63
CA TYR A 95 -14.96 -6.44 3.44
C TYR A 95 -14.86 -5.64 2.14
N GLU A 96 -15.37 -6.17 1.03
CA GLU A 96 -15.34 -5.50 -0.27
C GLU A 96 -16.12 -4.18 -0.25
N ARG A 97 -17.32 -4.16 0.32
CA ARG A 97 -18.12 -2.94 0.50
C ARG A 97 -17.36 -1.89 1.32
N LYS A 98 -16.80 -2.27 2.45
CA LYS A 98 -16.01 -1.38 3.32
C LYS A 98 -14.86 -0.72 2.56
N ILE A 99 -14.22 -1.45 1.65
CA ILE A 99 -13.06 -0.94 0.91
C ILE A 99 -13.47 -0.14 -0.33
N GLN A 100 -14.49 -0.58 -1.06
CA GLN A 100 -14.86 0.01 -2.35
C GLN A 100 -15.94 1.09 -2.26
N LEU A 101 -16.88 0.97 -1.34
CA LEU A 101 -18.00 1.90 -1.21
C LEU A 101 -17.73 3.05 -0.20
N GLN A 102 -16.45 3.31 0.11
CA GLN A 102 -16.06 4.48 0.90
C GLN A 102 -15.86 5.71 0.00
N ASP A 103 -15.76 6.88 0.63
CA ASP A 103 -15.47 8.13 -0.08
C ASP A 103 -14.16 8.07 -0.84
N HIS A 104 -14.18 8.57 -2.06
CA HIS A 104 -12.99 8.67 -2.92
C HIS A 104 -12.70 10.13 -3.23
N ILE A 105 -11.42 10.43 -3.41
CA ILE A 105 -10.93 11.75 -3.81
C ILE A 105 -10.39 11.64 -5.22
N VAL A 106 -10.95 12.46 -6.12
CA VAL A 106 -10.38 12.67 -7.45
C VAL A 106 -9.41 13.84 -7.37
N TYR A 107 -8.20 13.65 -7.87
CA TYR A 107 -7.18 14.70 -7.86
C TYR A 107 -6.51 14.87 -9.22
N LEU A 108 -6.05 16.08 -9.47
CA LEU A 108 -5.21 16.42 -10.60
C LEU A 108 -3.78 16.59 -10.14
N SER A 109 -2.85 15.93 -10.79
CA SER A 109 -1.41 16.05 -10.53
C SER A 109 -0.70 16.54 -11.77
N LYS A 110 0.22 17.49 -11.59
CA LYS A 110 1.08 17.99 -12.66
C LYS A 110 2.53 17.56 -12.36
N THR A 111 3.03 16.65 -13.18
CA THR A 111 4.44 16.23 -13.16
C THR A 111 5.08 16.59 -14.50
N SER A 112 5.44 15.65 -15.34
CA SER A 112 5.79 15.85 -16.75
C SER A 112 4.57 16.16 -17.64
N GLY A 113 3.38 15.79 -17.18
CA GLY A 113 2.07 16.05 -17.80
C GLY A 113 0.98 16.20 -16.75
N ILE A 114 -0.26 16.43 -17.17
CA ILE A 114 -1.42 16.46 -16.29
C ILE A 114 -1.98 15.04 -16.17
N LYS A 115 -2.12 14.57 -14.94
CA LYS A 115 -2.67 13.26 -14.61
C LYS A 115 -3.91 13.41 -13.74
N VAL A 116 -4.87 12.57 -13.96
CA VAL A 116 -6.03 12.39 -13.08
C VAL A 116 -5.81 11.13 -12.28
N GLY A 117 -5.95 11.22 -10.98
CA GLY A 117 -5.90 10.06 -10.09
C GLY A 117 -7.14 9.99 -9.22
N VAL A 118 -7.49 8.80 -8.81
CA VAL A 118 -8.54 8.52 -7.83
C VAL A 118 -7.93 7.77 -6.67
N THR A 119 -8.24 8.20 -5.47
CA THR A 119 -7.77 7.52 -4.26
C THR A 119 -8.88 7.44 -3.23
N ARG A 120 -8.82 6.45 -2.37
CA ARG A 120 -9.70 6.35 -1.21
C ARG A 120 -9.35 7.47 -0.22
N SER A 121 -10.34 8.01 0.47
CA SER A 121 -10.16 9.14 1.41
C SER A 121 -9.07 8.86 2.45
N ASN A 122 -8.96 7.62 2.91
CA ASN A 122 -7.94 7.20 3.88
C ASN A 122 -6.49 7.27 3.35
N ASN A 123 -6.31 7.31 2.04
CA ASN A 123 -4.99 7.33 1.40
C ASN A 123 -4.60 8.71 0.85
N LYS A 124 -5.40 9.76 1.08
CA LYS A 124 -5.17 11.08 0.51
C LYS A 124 -3.75 11.62 0.76
N THR A 125 -3.26 11.49 1.99
CA THR A 125 -1.94 11.99 2.36
C THR A 125 -0.83 11.29 1.57
N THR A 126 -0.93 9.97 1.43
CA THR A 126 0.02 9.20 0.62
C THR A 126 0.01 9.65 -0.83
N CYS A 127 -1.18 9.83 -1.44
CA CYS A 127 -1.30 10.25 -2.83
C CYS A 127 -0.82 11.67 -3.07
N LEU A 128 -1.07 12.59 -2.15
CA LEU A 128 -0.62 13.98 -2.27
C LEU A 128 0.91 14.14 -2.10
N LEU A 129 1.54 13.28 -1.30
CA LEU A 129 2.98 13.34 -1.03
C LEU A 129 3.81 12.47 -1.97
N TYR A 130 3.22 11.44 -2.58
CA TYR A 130 3.86 10.54 -3.52
C TYR A 130 3.35 10.80 -4.94
N THR A 131 3.87 11.84 -5.58
CA THR A 131 3.74 12.01 -7.03
C THR A 131 4.85 11.21 -7.72
N SER A 132 4.82 9.89 -7.60
CA SER A 132 5.72 9.04 -8.36
C SER A 132 5.41 9.16 -9.86
N PRO A 133 6.43 9.28 -10.73
CA PRO A 133 6.21 9.17 -12.16
C PRO A 133 5.56 7.82 -12.47
N SER A 134 4.50 7.83 -13.28
CA SER A 134 3.89 6.60 -13.75
C SER A 134 4.86 5.87 -14.69
N PRO A 135 4.87 4.53 -14.74
CA PRO A 135 5.62 3.79 -15.76
C PRO A 135 5.27 4.16 -17.21
N ARG A 136 4.17 4.90 -17.41
CA ARG A 136 3.75 5.42 -18.73
C ARG A 136 4.28 6.82 -19.02
N ASP A 137 5.11 7.39 -18.15
CA ASP A 137 5.66 8.75 -18.30
C ASP A 137 7.03 8.78 -19.00
N THR A 138 7.48 7.67 -19.52
CA THR A 138 8.70 7.54 -20.35
C THR A 138 8.41 7.76 -21.82
#